data_138ef7759bf951682657091120f00160
#
_entry.id   138ef7759bf951682657091120f00160
#
_cell.length_a   1.000
_cell.length_b   1.000
_cell.length_c   1.000
_cell.angle_alpha   90.00
_cell.angle_beta   90.00
_cell.angle_gamma   90.00
#
_symmetry.space_group_name_H-M   'P 1'
#
loop_
_entity.id
_entity.type
_entity.pdbx_description
1 polymer ?
#
loop_
_entity_poly.entity_id
_entity_poly.type
_entity_poly.pdbx_seq_one_letter_code
_entity_poly.pdbx_strand_id
1 'polypeptide(L)'
;MVKSFLEKLKASKPVAQKDRILIYGTAGIGKSEFAANFRKPVFLMSQGETGLLKLMEYGSVPEIPFFEFRNGPGKHNAIDDYLTALDDLATGQHDHATVVTDVFSGIVEMLRQKVLHEDFKGDDGKKEGGFNHFGAGAEKMMAKIITEFLPRFDAINSKGMTVVLLCHSETKLIQNPEGADYMKYITAMPEKIHNRIVNWADMVLFCKSEPILKGEKAGFGDKMTYKAVGENRLIRTVDSPASAGKNRHGLPSEIEMGSSGTEAYQNLVAALKESKEKKTAATAAS
;
A
#
# COMPACT_ATOMS: atom_id res chain seq x y z
N MET A 1 -28.86 31.89 15.29
CA MET A 1 -29.03 30.72 16.18
C MET A 1 -28.20 29.55 15.62
N VAL A 2 -27.28 29.00 16.41
CA VAL A 2 -26.51 27.81 16.02
C VAL A 2 -27.47 26.62 16.09
N LYS A 3 -27.70 25.94 14.96
CA LYS A 3 -28.54 24.74 14.92
C LYS A 3 -28.00 23.69 15.89
N SER A 4 -28.86 23.05 16.63
CA SER A 4 -28.55 21.91 17.49
C SER A 4 -27.77 20.83 16.68
N PHE A 5 -26.84 20.14 17.33
CA PHE A 5 -26.14 19.02 16.68
C PHE A 5 -27.12 17.98 16.13
N LEU A 6 -28.21 17.69 16.84
CA LEU A 6 -29.26 16.77 16.41
C LEU A 6 -29.98 17.23 15.12
N GLU A 7 -30.13 18.55 14.91
CA GLU A 7 -30.68 19.09 13.67
C GLU A 7 -29.75 18.96 12.47
N LYS A 8 -28.45 18.70 12.71
CA LYS A 8 -27.44 18.41 11.68
C LYS A 8 -27.39 16.92 11.31
N LEU A 9 -27.96 16.03 12.14
CA LEU A 9 -28.03 14.60 11.88
C LEU A 9 -29.11 14.35 10.82
N LYS A 10 -28.72 14.41 9.55
CA LYS A 10 -29.58 13.99 8.45
C LYS A 10 -29.15 12.60 7.98
N ALA A 11 -30.11 11.73 7.71
CA ALA A 11 -29.86 10.53 6.93
C ALA A 11 -29.37 10.96 5.55
N SER A 12 -28.04 10.90 5.34
CA SER A 12 -27.43 11.20 4.06
C SER A 12 -27.22 9.92 3.26
N LYS A 13 -27.54 9.95 1.98
CA LYS A 13 -27.17 8.87 1.08
C LYS A 13 -25.64 8.75 1.09
N PRO A 14 -25.07 7.52 1.15
CA PRO A 14 -23.64 7.34 1.04
C PRO A 14 -23.13 7.99 -0.24
N VAL A 15 -22.19 8.93 -0.12
CA VAL A 15 -21.45 9.42 -1.28
C VAL A 15 -20.46 8.33 -1.67
N ALA A 16 -20.50 7.89 -2.93
CA ALA A 16 -19.53 6.92 -3.44
C ALA A 16 -18.14 7.57 -3.41
N GLN A 17 -17.36 7.21 -2.41
CA GLN A 17 -15.95 7.57 -2.33
C GLN A 17 -15.13 6.62 -3.19
N LYS A 18 -13.98 7.07 -3.66
CA LYS A 18 -12.99 6.22 -4.31
C LYS A 18 -12.22 5.44 -3.26
N ASP A 19 -11.55 4.37 -3.69
CA ASP A 19 -10.86 3.48 -2.77
C ASP A 19 -9.50 4.05 -2.35
N ARG A 20 -9.12 3.76 -1.12
CA ARG A 20 -7.79 3.92 -0.56
C ARG A 20 -7.16 2.54 -0.51
N ILE A 21 -6.13 2.32 -1.32
CA ILE A 21 -5.59 1.00 -1.59
C ILE A 21 -4.14 0.95 -1.13
N LEU A 22 -3.81 -0.05 -0.31
CA LEU A 22 -2.44 -0.42 0.02
C LEU A 22 -2.10 -1.69 -0.75
N ILE A 23 -1.09 -1.64 -1.62
CA ILE A 23 -0.57 -2.79 -2.36
C ILE A 23 0.84 -3.05 -1.87
N TYR A 24 1.12 -4.25 -1.36
CA TYR A 24 2.46 -4.58 -0.91
C TYR A 24 2.87 -5.98 -1.34
N GLY A 25 4.17 -6.24 -1.33
CA GLY A 25 4.73 -7.53 -1.76
C GLY A 25 6.23 -7.42 -2.00
N THR A 26 6.86 -8.54 -2.36
CA THR A 26 8.29 -8.61 -2.64
C THR A 26 8.70 -7.69 -3.79
N ALA A 27 9.98 -7.30 -3.83
CA ALA A 27 10.53 -6.60 -4.98
C ALA A 27 10.38 -7.45 -6.24
N GLY A 28 10.13 -6.81 -7.39
CA GLY A 28 9.99 -7.51 -8.67
C GLY A 28 8.65 -8.22 -8.91
N ILE A 29 7.71 -8.26 -7.94
CA ILE A 29 6.41 -8.94 -8.13
C ILE A 29 5.46 -8.23 -9.12
N GLY A 30 5.79 -7.02 -9.60
CA GLY A 30 4.99 -6.29 -10.58
C GLY A 30 4.02 -5.25 -9.99
N LYS A 31 4.27 -4.74 -8.77
CA LYS A 31 3.41 -3.73 -8.13
C LYS A 31 3.27 -2.45 -8.93
N SER A 32 4.39 -1.90 -9.43
CA SER A 32 4.39 -0.64 -10.21
C SER A 32 3.65 -0.82 -11.53
N GLU A 33 3.85 -1.96 -12.23
CA GLU A 33 3.10 -2.29 -13.44
C GLU A 33 1.60 -2.44 -13.17
N PHE A 34 1.24 -3.12 -12.08
CA PHE A 34 -0.15 -3.25 -11.65
C PHE A 34 -0.79 -1.87 -11.40
N ALA A 35 -0.10 -1.01 -10.64
CA ALA A 35 -0.59 0.33 -10.34
C ALA A 35 -0.65 1.26 -11.56
N ALA A 36 0.23 1.07 -12.54
CA ALA A 36 0.24 1.83 -13.79
C ALA A 36 -1.03 1.64 -14.64
N ASN A 37 -1.76 0.55 -14.45
CA ASN A 37 -3.00 0.25 -15.14
C ASN A 37 -4.26 0.87 -14.51
N PHE A 38 -4.13 1.55 -13.37
CA PHE A 38 -5.24 2.30 -12.81
C PHE A 38 -5.63 3.48 -13.71
N ARG A 39 -6.84 3.98 -13.53
CA ARG A 39 -7.37 5.03 -14.40
C ARG A 39 -6.59 6.33 -14.23
N LYS A 40 -6.02 6.89 -15.32
CA LYS A 40 -5.30 8.19 -15.37
C LYS A 40 -4.36 8.37 -14.18
N PRO A 41 -3.39 7.49 -13.98
CA PRO A 41 -2.51 7.55 -12.81
C PRO A 41 -1.50 8.70 -12.93
N VAL A 42 -1.12 9.25 -11.78
CA VAL A 42 0.08 10.07 -11.58
C VAL A 42 0.92 9.41 -10.49
N PHE A 43 2.24 9.30 -10.72
CA PHE A 43 3.14 8.63 -9.79
C PHE A 43 3.97 9.63 -9.00
N LEU A 44 3.94 9.47 -7.69
CA LEU A 44 4.80 10.15 -6.72
C LEU A 44 5.82 9.12 -6.23
N MET A 45 7.06 9.22 -6.75
CA MET A 45 8.09 8.20 -6.56
C MET A 45 9.05 8.58 -5.43
N SER A 46 9.36 7.63 -4.56
CA SER A 46 10.45 7.80 -3.60
C SER A 46 11.81 7.65 -4.29
N GLN A 47 12.84 8.22 -3.68
CA GLN A 47 14.20 8.20 -4.20
C GLN A 47 14.68 6.78 -4.51
N GLY A 48 15.23 6.60 -5.71
CA GLY A 48 15.85 5.35 -6.16
C GLY A 48 14.91 4.35 -6.80
N GLU A 49 13.61 4.62 -6.85
CA GLU A 49 12.66 3.76 -7.57
C GLU A 49 12.78 3.99 -9.08
N THR A 50 12.99 2.91 -9.81
CA THR A 50 13.17 2.95 -11.27
C THR A 50 12.16 2.06 -12.01
N GLY A 51 11.31 1.34 -11.28
CA GLY A 51 10.41 0.35 -11.85
C GLY A 51 9.50 0.93 -12.93
N LEU A 52 8.80 2.03 -12.65
CA LEU A 52 7.94 2.70 -13.63
C LEU A 52 8.72 3.17 -14.86
N LEU A 53 9.92 3.75 -14.66
CA LEU A 53 10.75 4.28 -15.77
C LEU A 53 11.13 3.17 -16.74
N LYS A 54 11.50 1.99 -16.21
CA LYS A 54 11.82 0.83 -17.05
C LYS A 54 10.61 0.28 -17.77
N LEU A 55 9.45 0.25 -17.14
CA LEU A 55 8.20 -0.17 -17.79
C LEU A 55 7.83 0.75 -18.95
N MET A 56 8.00 2.05 -18.82
CA MET A 56 7.79 3.02 -19.91
C MET A 56 8.86 2.87 -21.01
N GLU A 57 10.14 2.75 -20.63
CA GLU A 57 11.26 2.57 -21.57
C GLU A 57 11.07 1.33 -22.46
N TYR A 58 10.59 0.22 -21.89
CA TYR A 58 10.32 -1.02 -22.64
C TYR A 58 8.92 -1.09 -23.27
N GLY A 59 8.12 -0.03 -23.16
CA GLY A 59 6.77 0.01 -23.74
C GLY A 59 5.76 -0.92 -23.06
N SER A 60 6.06 -1.42 -21.85
CA SER A 60 5.14 -2.27 -21.09
C SER A 60 3.94 -1.49 -20.56
N VAL A 61 4.09 -0.18 -20.36
CA VAL A 61 3.04 0.76 -19.99
C VAL A 61 3.17 2.04 -20.83
N PRO A 62 2.08 2.82 -21.03
CA PRO A 62 2.15 4.09 -21.72
C PRO A 62 2.98 5.12 -20.92
N GLU A 63 3.23 6.29 -21.52
CA GLU A 63 3.80 7.43 -20.79
C GLU A 63 2.85 7.85 -19.66
N ILE A 64 3.37 7.86 -18.44
CA ILE A 64 2.64 8.19 -17.21
C ILE A 64 3.33 9.37 -16.54
N PRO A 65 2.60 10.43 -16.17
CA PRO A 65 3.16 11.53 -15.39
C PRO A 65 3.70 11.04 -14.04
N PHE A 66 4.93 11.45 -13.73
CA PHE A 66 5.57 11.09 -12.45
C PHE A 66 6.46 12.21 -11.94
N PHE A 67 6.73 12.19 -10.63
CA PHE A 67 7.76 12.99 -9.99
C PHE A 67 8.52 12.15 -8.96
N GLU A 68 9.86 12.22 -8.98
CA GLU A 68 10.72 11.54 -8.02
C GLU A 68 11.21 12.53 -6.96
N PHE A 69 10.91 12.26 -5.70
CA PHE A 69 11.33 13.06 -4.55
C PHE A 69 12.70 12.59 -4.07
N ARG A 70 13.63 13.52 -4.00
CA ARG A 70 15.03 13.25 -3.57
C ARG A 70 15.46 14.25 -2.52
N ASN A 71 16.11 13.74 -1.47
CA ASN A 71 16.86 14.60 -0.57
C ASN A 71 18.18 15.01 -1.26
N GLY A 72 18.46 16.31 -1.27
CA GLY A 72 19.78 16.81 -1.68
C GLY A 72 20.84 16.53 -0.61
N PRO A 73 22.14 16.68 -0.92
CA PRO A 73 23.22 16.54 0.05
C PRO A 73 23.00 17.45 1.27
N GLY A 74 22.89 16.85 2.47
CA GLY A 74 22.65 17.56 3.73
C GLY A 74 21.28 18.27 3.85
N LYS A 75 20.31 17.94 2.95
CA LYS A 75 18.94 18.44 2.97
C LYS A 75 17.97 17.30 3.18
N HIS A 76 16.86 17.58 3.87
CA HIS A 76 15.80 16.61 4.16
C HIS A 76 14.42 17.16 3.79
N ASN A 77 14.34 17.93 2.70
CA ASN A 77 13.16 18.66 2.26
C ASN A 77 12.21 17.85 1.32
N ALA A 78 12.63 16.67 0.87
CA ALA A 78 11.84 15.87 -0.06
C ALA A 78 10.45 15.52 0.49
N ILE A 79 10.29 15.42 1.82
CA ILE A 79 8.98 15.21 2.46
C ILE A 79 8.10 16.46 2.32
N ASP A 80 8.65 17.66 2.44
CA ASP A 80 7.88 18.91 2.30
C ASP A 80 7.41 19.08 0.86
N ASP A 81 8.28 18.75 -0.12
CA ASP A 81 7.93 18.74 -1.54
C ASP A 81 6.86 17.69 -1.83
N TYR A 82 6.95 16.50 -1.21
CA TYR A 82 5.92 15.45 -1.34
C TYR A 82 4.57 15.89 -0.77
N LEU A 83 4.54 16.49 0.40
CA LEU A 83 3.30 17.01 1.01
C LEU A 83 2.70 18.15 0.16
N THR A 84 3.55 19.02 -0.41
CA THR A 84 3.13 20.06 -1.35
C THR A 84 2.49 19.46 -2.61
N ALA A 85 3.09 18.41 -3.18
CA ALA A 85 2.51 17.72 -4.33
C ALA A 85 1.14 17.08 -4.01
N LEU A 86 0.96 16.55 -2.79
CA LEU A 86 -0.36 16.07 -2.34
C LEU A 86 -1.37 17.21 -2.20
N ASP A 87 -0.96 18.37 -1.68
CA ASP A 87 -1.83 19.56 -1.57
C ASP A 87 -2.23 20.07 -2.96
N ASP A 88 -1.32 20.08 -3.92
CA ASP A 88 -1.59 20.46 -5.31
C ASP A 88 -2.58 19.50 -5.98
N LEU A 89 -2.43 18.20 -5.78
CA LEU A 89 -3.39 17.18 -6.25
C LEU A 89 -4.75 17.32 -5.56
N ALA A 90 -4.78 17.70 -4.29
CA ALA A 90 -6.03 17.93 -3.56
C ALA A 90 -6.75 19.21 -3.99
N THR A 91 -6.07 20.26 -4.40
CA THR A 91 -6.64 21.59 -4.65
C THR A 91 -6.62 22.01 -6.11
N GLY A 92 -5.62 21.57 -6.90
CA GLY A 92 -5.40 21.97 -8.27
C GLY A 92 -6.45 21.46 -9.27
N GLN A 93 -6.46 22.05 -10.46
CA GLN A 93 -7.26 21.58 -11.58
C GLN A 93 -6.42 20.65 -12.45
N HIS A 94 -6.80 19.39 -12.51
CA HIS A 94 -6.17 18.35 -13.30
C HIS A 94 -7.20 17.25 -13.63
N ASP A 95 -6.85 16.36 -14.54
CA ASP A 95 -7.72 15.26 -14.96
C ASP A 95 -7.26 13.87 -14.46
N HIS A 96 -6.24 13.82 -13.58
CA HIS A 96 -5.80 12.59 -12.93
C HIS A 96 -6.92 11.98 -12.08
N ALA A 97 -7.05 10.66 -12.15
CA ALA A 97 -8.08 9.92 -11.41
C ALA A 97 -7.48 9.00 -10.33
N THR A 98 -6.17 8.80 -10.34
CA THR A 98 -5.46 7.98 -9.36
C THR A 98 -4.13 8.63 -9.02
N VAL A 99 -3.81 8.75 -7.74
CA VAL A 99 -2.45 9.03 -7.26
C VAL A 99 -1.83 7.74 -6.77
N VAL A 100 -0.62 7.45 -7.23
CA VAL A 100 0.17 6.27 -6.84
C VAL A 100 1.44 6.76 -6.14
N THR A 101 1.67 6.33 -4.90
CA THR A 101 2.96 6.54 -4.24
C THR A 101 3.83 5.29 -4.40
N ASP A 102 4.92 5.39 -5.15
CA ASP A 102 5.82 4.28 -5.48
C ASP A 102 7.26 4.57 -5.02
N VAL A 103 7.70 4.05 -3.87
CA VAL A 103 6.99 3.26 -2.87
C VAL A 103 6.76 4.09 -1.60
N PHE A 104 5.60 3.92 -0.96
CA PHE A 104 5.30 4.64 0.27
C PHE A 104 6.23 4.24 1.43
N SER A 105 6.72 3.00 1.46
CA SER A 105 7.76 2.60 2.43
C SER A 105 9.05 3.42 2.27
N GLY A 106 9.41 3.81 1.05
CA GLY A 106 10.53 4.73 0.78
C GLY A 106 10.24 6.17 1.26
N ILE A 107 9.02 6.66 1.07
CA ILE A 107 8.59 7.97 1.61
C ILE A 107 8.65 7.95 3.15
N VAL A 108 8.24 6.84 3.79
CA VAL A 108 8.35 6.69 5.26
C VAL A 108 9.80 6.68 5.73
N GLU A 109 10.73 6.10 4.98
CA GLU A 109 12.17 6.19 5.29
C GLU A 109 12.70 7.63 5.14
N MET A 110 12.27 8.36 4.11
CA MET A 110 12.61 9.79 3.96
C MET A 110 12.04 10.63 5.11
N LEU A 111 10.82 10.31 5.59
CA LEU A 111 10.24 10.91 6.80
C LEU A 111 11.08 10.59 8.04
N ARG A 112 11.60 9.36 8.16
CA ARG A 112 12.52 8.98 9.24
C ARG A 112 13.77 9.87 9.24
N GLN A 113 14.37 10.07 8.06
CA GLN A 113 15.56 10.94 7.91
C GLN A 113 15.26 12.38 8.33
N LYS A 114 14.11 12.92 7.91
CA LYS A 114 13.68 14.27 8.29
C LYS A 114 13.49 14.39 9.80
N VAL A 115 12.72 13.48 10.41
CA VAL A 115 12.47 13.48 11.86
C VAL A 115 13.79 13.30 12.65
N LEU A 116 14.65 12.38 12.23
CA LEU A 116 15.95 12.17 12.86
C LEU A 116 16.78 13.45 12.85
N HIS A 117 16.81 14.16 11.73
CA HIS A 117 17.60 15.40 11.60
C HIS A 117 16.98 16.56 12.37
N GLU A 118 15.69 16.83 12.21
CA GLU A 118 15.02 18.01 12.77
C GLU A 118 14.73 17.88 14.26
N ASP A 119 14.21 16.73 14.68
CA ASP A 119 13.75 16.53 16.05
C ASP A 119 14.84 15.97 16.98
N PHE A 120 15.81 15.23 16.43
CA PHE A 120 16.85 14.52 17.18
C PHE A 120 18.28 14.96 16.83
N LYS A 121 18.46 15.98 16.00
CA LYS A 121 19.77 16.53 15.59
C LYS A 121 20.73 15.46 15.03
N GLY A 122 20.18 14.42 14.41
CA GLY A 122 20.94 13.30 13.86
C GLY A 122 21.30 12.21 14.88
N ASP A 123 20.87 12.32 16.14
CA ASP A 123 21.11 11.29 17.15
C ASP A 123 20.15 10.09 16.99
N ASP A 124 20.64 9.01 16.40
CA ASP A 124 19.94 7.75 16.21
C ASP A 124 20.08 6.79 17.43
N GLY A 125 20.56 7.29 18.57
CA GLY A 125 20.87 6.51 19.75
C GLY A 125 19.64 6.02 20.54
N LYS A 126 19.92 5.08 21.47
CA LYS A 126 18.92 4.54 22.43
C LYS A 126 18.96 5.25 23.79
N LYS A 127 19.88 6.19 23.98
CA LYS A 127 19.98 6.99 25.22
C LYS A 127 18.95 8.10 25.21
N GLU A 128 18.74 8.72 26.38
CA GLU A 128 17.84 9.87 26.53
C GLU A 128 18.15 10.95 25.48
N GLY A 129 17.10 11.43 24.79
CA GLY A 129 17.23 12.39 23.70
C GLY A 129 17.46 11.79 22.31
N GLY A 130 17.81 10.49 22.18
CA GLY A 130 18.00 9.82 20.89
C GLY A 130 16.73 9.32 20.23
N PHE A 131 16.78 9.17 18.90
CA PHE A 131 15.62 8.72 18.07
C PHE A 131 15.05 7.37 18.52
N ASN A 132 15.93 6.40 18.85
CA ASN A 132 15.51 5.07 19.27
C ASN A 132 15.26 4.94 20.78
N HIS A 133 15.32 6.04 21.54
CA HIS A 133 15.01 6.04 22.97
C HIS A 133 13.51 5.80 23.19
N PHE A 134 13.18 4.64 23.73
CA PHE A 134 11.79 4.18 23.94
C PHE A 134 10.84 4.39 22.74
N GLY A 135 11.39 4.38 21.53
CA GLY A 135 10.59 4.57 20.31
C GLY A 135 10.15 6.01 20.00
N ALA A 136 10.81 7.01 20.62
CA ALA A 136 10.44 8.42 20.47
C ALA A 136 10.38 8.89 19.01
N GLY A 137 11.33 8.47 18.18
CA GLY A 137 11.32 8.79 16.75
C GLY A 137 10.12 8.17 16.01
N ALA A 138 9.78 6.92 16.31
CA ALA A 138 8.62 6.26 15.71
C ALA A 138 7.30 6.94 16.12
N GLU A 139 7.19 7.44 17.35
CA GLU A 139 6.03 8.22 17.81
C GLU A 139 5.90 9.55 17.04
N LYS A 140 7.02 10.26 16.82
CA LYS A 140 7.02 11.50 16.05
C LYS A 140 6.66 11.26 14.58
N MET A 141 7.21 10.22 13.96
CA MET A 141 6.83 9.82 12.61
C MET A 141 5.33 9.49 12.54
N MET A 142 4.80 8.73 13.50
CA MET A 142 3.38 8.39 13.56
C MET A 142 2.51 9.64 13.70
N ALA A 143 2.89 10.60 14.54
CA ALA A 143 2.18 11.87 14.67
C ALA A 143 2.09 12.59 13.33
N LYS A 144 3.21 12.70 12.59
CA LYS A 144 3.24 13.32 11.25
C LYS A 144 2.37 12.54 10.24
N ILE A 145 2.41 11.21 10.23
CA ILE A 145 1.51 10.40 9.38
C ILE A 145 0.04 10.75 9.65
N ILE A 146 -0.36 10.85 10.91
CA ILE A 146 -1.76 11.14 11.29
C ILE A 146 -2.16 12.58 10.95
N THR A 147 -1.28 13.55 11.18
CA THR A 147 -1.64 14.97 11.10
C THR A 147 -1.34 15.60 9.73
N GLU A 148 -0.39 15.05 8.98
CA GLU A 148 0.08 15.65 7.74
C GLU A 148 -0.25 14.79 6.50
N PHE A 149 -0.05 13.46 6.56
CA PHE A 149 -0.21 12.61 5.39
C PHE A 149 -1.67 12.16 5.19
N LEU A 150 -2.27 11.52 6.21
CA LEU A 150 -3.62 10.96 6.07
C LEU A 150 -4.68 12.01 5.70
N PRO A 151 -4.69 13.23 6.28
CA PRO A 151 -5.65 14.25 5.89
C PRO A 151 -5.52 14.67 4.41
N ARG A 152 -4.29 14.70 3.86
CA ARG A 152 -4.04 15.02 2.45
C ARG A 152 -4.53 13.90 1.54
N PHE A 153 -4.26 12.65 1.88
CA PHE A 153 -4.82 11.49 1.15
C PHE A 153 -6.35 11.49 1.19
N ASP A 154 -6.96 11.81 2.32
CA ASP A 154 -8.41 11.90 2.45
C ASP A 154 -8.97 13.09 1.65
N ALA A 155 -8.26 14.22 1.56
CA ALA A 155 -8.64 15.36 0.73
C ALA A 155 -8.62 14.99 -0.78
N ILE A 156 -7.56 14.33 -1.24
CA ILE A 156 -7.44 13.80 -2.62
C ILE A 156 -8.58 12.82 -2.91
N ASN A 157 -8.84 11.89 -1.99
CA ASN A 157 -9.90 10.91 -2.12
C ASN A 157 -11.29 11.57 -2.20
N SER A 158 -11.53 12.59 -1.38
CA SER A 158 -12.78 13.36 -1.36
C SER A 158 -13.02 14.12 -2.67
N LYS A 159 -11.98 14.43 -3.45
CA LYS A 159 -12.08 14.96 -4.82
C LYS A 159 -12.46 13.91 -5.87
N GLY A 160 -12.56 12.66 -5.48
CA GLY A 160 -12.93 11.55 -6.37
C GLY A 160 -11.74 10.84 -7.02
N MET A 161 -10.53 10.97 -6.46
CA MET A 161 -9.36 10.21 -6.88
C MET A 161 -9.18 8.96 -6.02
N THR A 162 -8.72 7.88 -6.66
CA THR A 162 -8.20 6.71 -5.96
C THR A 162 -6.80 6.99 -5.41
N VAL A 163 -6.54 6.63 -4.15
CA VAL A 163 -5.21 6.71 -3.54
C VAL A 163 -4.62 5.32 -3.47
N VAL A 164 -3.47 5.11 -4.10
CA VAL A 164 -2.74 3.83 -4.11
C VAL A 164 -1.38 4.04 -3.46
N LEU A 165 -1.11 3.29 -2.40
CA LEU A 165 0.19 3.26 -1.73
C LEU A 165 0.86 1.92 -2.04
N LEU A 166 2.01 1.95 -2.71
CA LEU A 166 2.83 0.76 -2.95
C LEU A 166 3.86 0.62 -1.84
N CYS A 167 4.07 -0.59 -1.34
CA CYS A 167 5.07 -0.88 -0.32
C CYS A 167 5.85 -2.15 -0.63
N HIS A 168 7.10 -2.21 -0.20
CA HIS A 168 7.81 -3.48 -0.06
C HIS A 168 7.24 -4.27 1.11
N SER A 169 7.40 -5.59 1.05
CA SER A 169 7.06 -6.48 2.16
C SER A 169 8.32 -6.86 2.95
N GLU A 170 8.11 -7.09 4.23
CA GLU A 170 9.06 -7.76 5.11
C GLU A 170 8.34 -8.86 5.88
N THR A 171 9.10 -9.78 6.47
CA THR A 171 8.56 -10.79 7.39
C THR A 171 8.81 -10.34 8.82
N LYS A 172 7.79 -10.50 9.67
CA LYS A 172 7.86 -10.19 11.09
C LYS A 172 7.41 -11.38 11.92
N LEU A 173 8.13 -11.66 13.02
CA LEU A 173 7.71 -12.61 14.03
C LEU A 173 6.56 -12.01 14.84
N ILE A 174 5.41 -12.68 14.83
CA ILE A 174 4.23 -12.32 15.61
C ILE A 174 4.21 -13.22 16.85
N GLN A 175 4.22 -12.59 18.02
CA GLN A 175 4.02 -13.28 19.28
C GLN A 175 2.55 -13.69 19.38
N ASN A 176 2.30 -14.99 19.48
CA ASN A 176 0.95 -15.53 19.54
C ASN A 176 0.59 -15.86 20.99
N PRO A 177 -0.33 -15.13 21.64
CA PRO A 177 -0.71 -15.38 23.02
C PRO A 177 -1.45 -16.72 23.24
N GLU A 178 -1.94 -17.34 22.16
CA GLU A 178 -2.73 -18.58 22.20
C GLU A 178 -2.00 -19.80 21.67
N GLY A 179 -0.71 -19.66 21.26
CA GLY A 179 0.04 -20.77 20.66
C GLY A 179 1.47 -20.41 20.28
N ALA A 180 2.03 -21.15 19.33
CA ALA A 180 3.39 -20.88 18.85
C ALA A 180 3.46 -19.57 18.06
N ASP A 181 4.56 -18.83 18.23
CA ASP A 181 4.89 -17.66 17.45
C ASP A 181 5.04 -18.02 15.96
N TYR A 182 4.67 -17.09 15.08
CA TYR A 182 4.71 -17.32 13.65
C TYR A 182 5.19 -16.10 12.86
N MET A 183 5.70 -16.35 11.66
CA MET A 183 6.13 -15.30 10.73
C MET A 183 4.95 -14.80 9.90
N LYS A 184 4.81 -13.47 9.79
CA LYS A 184 3.77 -12.81 8.98
C LYS A 184 4.41 -11.81 8.03
N TYR A 185 3.96 -11.78 6.79
CA TYR A 185 4.30 -10.71 5.84
C TYR A 185 3.53 -9.44 6.20
N ILE A 186 4.27 -8.37 6.38
CA ILE A 186 3.76 -7.01 6.60
C ILE A 186 4.45 -6.05 5.62
N THR A 187 4.04 -4.79 5.60
CA THR A 187 4.78 -3.76 4.84
C THR A 187 6.09 -3.43 5.54
N ALA A 188 7.14 -3.14 4.77
CA ALA A 188 8.46 -2.74 5.26
C ALA A 188 8.41 -1.29 5.82
N MET A 189 7.68 -1.10 6.89
CA MET A 189 7.50 0.16 7.64
C MET A 189 7.47 -0.11 9.14
N PRO A 190 7.77 0.89 10.00
CA PRO A 190 7.55 0.75 11.44
C PRO A 190 6.14 0.24 11.74
N GLU A 191 6.03 -0.74 12.65
CA GLU A 191 4.78 -1.46 12.91
C GLU A 191 3.58 -0.56 13.21
N LYS A 192 3.78 0.49 14.00
CA LYS A 192 2.71 1.45 14.31
C LYS A 192 2.18 2.13 13.06
N ILE A 193 3.06 2.48 12.12
CA ILE A 193 2.69 3.08 10.83
C ILE A 193 1.99 2.05 9.95
N HIS A 194 2.54 0.82 9.85
CA HIS A 194 1.88 -0.29 9.15
C HIS A 194 0.43 -0.45 9.62
N ASN A 195 0.23 -0.64 10.92
CA ASN A 195 -1.10 -0.84 11.50
C ASN A 195 -2.04 0.34 11.22
N ARG A 196 -1.53 1.57 11.28
CA ARG A 196 -2.32 2.76 10.99
C ARG A 196 -2.76 2.83 9.53
N ILE A 197 -1.87 2.56 8.59
CA ILE A 197 -2.16 2.56 7.15
C ILE A 197 -3.12 1.41 6.79
N VAL A 198 -2.92 0.21 7.31
CA VAL A 198 -3.84 -0.93 7.14
C VAL A 198 -5.25 -0.58 7.63
N ASN A 199 -5.37 0.07 8.80
CA ASN A 199 -6.66 0.50 9.33
C ASN A 199 -7.33 1.58 8.47
N TRP A 200 -6.56 2.51 7.93
CA TRP A 200 -7.02 3.61 7.09
C TRP A 200 -7.46 3.14 5.69
N ALA A 201 -6.73 2.21 5.08
CA ALA A 201 -7.02 1.70 3.74
C ALA A 201 -8.38 0.98 3.67
N ASP A 202 -9.05 1.02 2.51
CA ASP A 202 -10.27 0.25 2.23
C ASP A 202 -9.93 -1.14 1.70
N MET A 203 -8.84 -1.24 0.95
CA MET A 203 -8.25 -2.50 0.49
C MET A 203 -6.77 -2.58 0.86
N VAL A 204 -6.33 -3.74 1.36
CA VAL A 204 -4.94 -4.11 1.59
C VAL A 204 -4.67 -5.39 0.82
N LEU A 205 -3.86 -5.28 -0.22
CA LEU A 205 -3.62 -6.29 -1.22
C LEU A 205 -2.16 -6.78 -1.12
N PHE A 206 -1.98 -8.03 -0.74
CA PHE A 206 -0.67 -8.66 -0.68
C PHE A 206 -0.36 -9.41 -1.97
N CYS A 207 0.59 -8.89 -2.75
CA CYS A 207 1.07 -9.52 -3.98
C CYS A 207 2.20 -10.50 -3.64
N LYS A 208 2.01 -11.78 -3.98
CA LYS A 208 2.97 -12.86 -3.73
C LYS A 208 3.14 -13.74 -4.96
N SER A 209 4.26 -14.47 -4.99
CA SER A 209 4.49 -15.60 -5.89
C SER A 209 4.50 -16.89 -5.07
N GLU A 210 3.84 -17.91 -5.57
CA GLU A 210 3.86 -19.27 -5.02
C GLU A 210 4.51 -20.23 -6.03
N PRO A 211 5.55 -20.97 -5.63
CA PRO A 211 6.17 -21.93 -6.54
C PRO A 211 5.21 -23.08 -6.84
N ILE A 212 5.09 -23.43 -8.10
CA ILE A 212 4.44 -24.69 -8.52
C ILE A 212 5.47 -25.80 -8.33
N LEU A 213 5.23 -26.67 -7.34
CA LEU A 213 6.13 -27.74 -6.99
C LEU A 213 5.73 -29.05 -7.68
N LYS A 214 6.67 -29.68 -8.40
CA LYS A 214 6.51 -31.01 -8.91
C LYS A 214 7.33 -32.00 -8.05
N GLY A 215 6.64 -32.98 -7.47
CA GLY A 215 7.27 -34.04 -6.70
C GLY A 215 7.89 -35.10 -7.63
N GLU A 216 9.13 -35.49 -7.38
CA GLU A 216 9.82 -36.60 -8.04
C GLU A 216 10.34 -37.58 -6.98
N LYS A 217 10.20 -38.87 -7.22
CA LYS A 217 10.79 -39.90 -6.32
C LYS A 217 12.31 -39.84 -6.40
N ALA A 218 12.97 -39.66 -5.27
CA ALA A 218 14.43 -39.64 -5.20
C ALA A 218 14.98 -41.04 -4.88
N GLY A 219 15.48 -41.72 -5.88
CA GLY A 219 16.21 -42.98 -5.71
C GLY A 219 15.38 -44.16 -5.19
N PHE A 220 16.07 -45.15 -4.62
CA PHE A 220 15.46 -46.32 -3.98
C PHE A 220 14.93 -45.92 -2.58
N GLY A 221 13.62 -45.61 -2.50
CA GLY A 221 12.94 -45.29 -1.26
C GLY A 221 11.75 -44.32 -1.46
N ASP A 222 10.91 -44.18 -0.42
CA ASP A 222 9.70 -43.32 -0.47
C ASP A 222 9.98 -41.81 -0.27
N LYS A 223 11.24 -41.38 -0.37
CA LYS A 223 11.63 -39.99 -0.20
C LYS A 223 11.24 -39.17 -1.44
N MET A 224 10.30 -38.26 -1.28
CA MET A 224 9.91 -37.30 -2.31
C MET A 224 10.85 -36.10 -2.28
N THR A 225 11.37 -35.69 -3.43
CA THR A 225 12.00 -34.40 -3.65
C THR A 225 11.09 -33.53 -4.50
N TYR A 226 11.08 -32.23 -4.22
CA TYR A 226 10.24 -31.29 -4.92
C TYR A 226 11.09 -30.29 -5.72
N LYS A 227 10.75 -30.10 -6.98
CA LYS A 227 11.35 -29.08 -7.85
C LYS A 227 10.33 -28.03 -8.18
N ALA A 228 10.70 -26.74 -8.12
CA ALA A 228 9.89 -25.67 -8.64
C ALA A 228 9.91 -25.74 -10.17
N VAL A 229 8.72 -25.85 -10.78
CA VAL A 229 8.54 -25.96 -12.25
C VAL A 229 7.85 -24.72 -12.83
N GLY A 230 7.44 -23.79 -12.00
CA GLY A 230 6.80 -22.53 -12.36
C GLY A 230 6.40 -21.78 -11.09
N GLU A 231 5.69 -20.69 -11.29
CA GLU A 231 5.12 -19.89 -10.19
C GLU A 231 3.71 -19.41 -10.53
N ASN A 232 2.87 -19.32 -9.51
CA ASN A 232 1.58 -18.62 -9.56
C ASN A 232 1.73 -17.29 -8.86
N ARG A 233 1.33 -16.20 -9.52
CA ARG A 233 1.30 -14.86 -8.94
C ARG A 233 -0.10 -14.56 -8.45
N LEU A 234 -0.24 -14.22 -7.19
CA LEU A 234 -1.52 -14.06 -6.50
C LEU A 234 -1.59 -12.75 -5.75
N ILE A 235 -2.80 -12.19 -5.68
CA ILE A 235 -3.17 -11.08 -4.81
C ILE A 235 -4.02 -11.64 -3.68
N ARG A 236 -3.51 -11.63 -2.45
CA ARG A 236 -4.30 -11.97 -1.25
C ARG A 236 -5.01 -10.72 -0.73
N THR A 237 -6.32 -10.82 -0.53
CA THR A 237 -7.20 -9.70 -0.21
C THR A 237 -7.69 -9.69 1.23
N VAL A 238 -7.47 -10.76 2.00
CA VAL A 238 -7.94 -10.92 3.38
C VAL A 238 -6.79 -11.14 4.34
N ASP A 239 -6.99 -10.73 5.61
CA ASP A 239 -6.02 -11.02 6.65
C ASP A 239 -5.89 -12.53 6.90
N SER A 240 -4.69 -12.95 7.20
CA SER A 240 -4.35 -14.35 7.51
C SER A 240 -3.16 -14.40 8.47
N PRO A 241 -2.87 -15.54 9.10
CA PRO A 241 -1.63 -15.69 9.85
C PRO A 241 -0.38 -15.42 9.00
N ALA A 242 -0.43 -15.67 7.69
CA ALA A 242 0.73 -15.51 6.81
C ALA A 242 0.92 -14.07 6.29
N SER A 243 -0.13 -13.26 6.16
CA SER A 243 -0.02 -11.91 5.58
C SER A 243 -1.14 -11.00 6.02
N ALA A 244 -0.84 -9.70 6.17
CA ALA A 244 -1.88 -8.69 6.38
C ALA A 244 -2.74 -8.53 5.12
N GLY A 245 -4.04 -8.41 5.29
CA GLY A 245 -4.98 -8.19 4.20
C GLY A 245 -6.25 -7.52 4.69
N LYS A 246 -6.95 -6.84 3.80
CA LYS A 246 -8.23 -6.20 4.10
C LYS A 246 -8.99 -5.93 2.83
N ASN A 247 -10.29 -6.17 2.88
CA ASN A 247 -11.15 -5.78 1.77
C ASN A 247 -12.56 -5.47 2.29
N ARG A 248 -13.06 -4.28 1.95
CA ARG A 248 -14.42 -3.83 2.30
C ARG A 248 -15.44 -4.15 1.20
N HIS A 249 -14.96 -4.67 0.07
CA HIS A 249 -15.82 -4.91 -1.11
C HIS A 249 -16.40 -6.32 -1.14
N GLY A 250 -15.87 -7.28 -0.36
CA GLY A 250 -16.27 -8.69 -0.39
C GLY A 250 -15.62 -9.43 -1.55
N LEU A 251 -14.37 -9.08 -1.88
CA LEU A 251 -13.56 -9.79 -2.86
C LEU A 251 -13.27 -11.23 -2.39
N PRO A 252 -13.01 -12.16 -3.31
CA PRO A 252 -12.47 -13.47 -2.96
C PRO A 252 -11.17 -13.32 -2.19
N SER A 253 -10.83 -14.30 -1.36
CA SER A 253 -9.61 -14.28 -0.53
C SER A 253 -8.32 -14.16 -1.33
N GLU A 254 -8.33 -14.66 -2.55
CA GLU A 254 -7.21 -14.61 -3.50
C GLU A 254 -7.72 -14.28 -4.90
N ILE A 255 -6.93 -13.52 -5.65
CA ILE A 255 -7.15 -13.16 -7.05
C ILE A 255 -5.86 -13.47 -7.80
N GLU A 256 -5.92 -14.10 -8.95
CA GLU A 256 -4.76 -14.32 -9.81
C GLU A 256 -4.22 -12.98 -10.33
N MET A 257 -2.90 -12.79 -10.22
CA MET A 257 -2.23 -11.64 -10.85
C MET A 257 -2.04 -11.85 -12.35
N GLY A 258 -2.02 -13.12 -12.78
CA GLY A 258 -1.65 -13.44 -14.16
C GLY A 258 -0.18 -13.14 -14.47
N SER A 259 0.12 -12.99 -15.76
CA SER A 259 1.48 -12.83 -16.28
C SER A 259 1.97 -11.37 -16.31
N SER A 260 1.09 -10.41 -16.17
CA SER A 260 1.38 -8.96 -16.29
C SER A 260 0.61 -8.12 -15.26
N GLY A 261 1.05 -6.88 -15.04
CA GLY A 261 0.32 -5.90 -14.24
C GLY A 261 -1.03 -5.52 -14.85
N THR A 262 -1.14 -5.54 -16.18
CA THR A 262 -2.40 -5.31 -16.89
C THR A 262 -3.42 -6.40 -16.55
N GLU A 263 -3.00 -7.65 -16.61
CA GLU A 263 -3.85 -8.79 -16.27
C GLU A 263 -4.25 -8.77 -14.79
N ALA A 264 -3.31 -8.46 -13.90
CA ALA A 264 -3.58 -8.28 -12.47
C ALA A 264 -4.66 -7.22 -12.21
N TYR A 265 -4.59 -6.08 -12.92
CA TYR A 265 -5.59 -5.02 -12.80
C TYR A 265 -6.95 -5.45 -13.36
N GLN A 266 -6.99 -6.11 -14.52
CA GLN A 266 -8.23 -6.63 -15.11
C GLN A 266 -8.91 -7.63 -14.18
N ASN A 267 -8.15 -8.55 -13.58
CA ASN A 267 -8.67 -9.55 -12.65
C ASN A 267 -9.20 -8.91 -11.36
N LEU A 268 -8.52 -7.88 -10.82
CA LEU A 268 -9.05 -7.11 -9.69
C LEU A 268 -10.36 -6.41 -10.04
N VAL A 269 -10.44 -5.76 -11.20
CA VAL A 269 -11.66 -5.05 -11.66
C VAL A 269 -12.81 -6.04 -11.87
N ALA A 270 -12.54 -7.20 -12.46
CA ALA A 270 -13.54 -8.27 -12.65
C ALA A 270 -14.09 -8.76 -11.29
N ALA A 271 -13.21 -9.02 -10.32
CA ALA A 271 -13.60 -9.45 -8.98
C ALA A 271 -14.41 -8.37 -8.24
N LEU A 272 -14.06 -7.08 -8.38
CA LEU A 272 -14.83 -5.97 -7.80
C LEU A 272 -16.24 -5.87 -8.41
N LYS A 273 -16.36 -6.06 -9.73
CA LYS A 273 -17.64 -6.04 -10.44
C LYS A 273 -18.54 -7.19 -9.99
N GLU A 274 -18.02 -8.40 -9.98
CA GLU A 274 -18.74 -9.61 -9.55
C GLU A 274 -19.23 -9.48 -8.09
N SER A 275 -18.37 -8.99 -7.19
CA SER A 275 -18.74 -8.78 -5.79
C SER A 275 -19.86 -7.76 -5.62
N LYS A 276 -19.84 -6.68 -6.42
CA LYS A 276 -20.91 -5.67 -6.42
C LYS A 276 -22.25 -6.25 -6.92
N GLU A 277 -22.22 -7.05 -7.98
CA GLU A 277 -23.40 -7.70 -8.54
C GLU A 277 -24.02 -8.67 -7.52
N LYS A 278 -23.20 -9.49 -6.84
CA LYS A 278 -23.66 -10.40 -5.77
C LYS A 278 -24.35 -9.65 -4.62
N LYS A 279 -23.79 -8.51 -4.18
CA LYS A 279 -24.38 -7.69 -3.12
C LYS A 279 -25.71 -7.08 -3.56
N THR A 280 -25.81 -6.59 -4.80
CA THR A 280 -27.04 -6.01 -5.34
C THR A 280 -28.15 -7.07 -5.45
N ALA A 281 -27.83 -8.27 -5.92
CA ALA A 281 -28.77 -9.39 -6.00
C ALA A 281 -29.27 -9.83 -4.61
N ALA A 282 -28.38 -9.92 -3.62
CA ALA A 282 -28.75 -10.26 -2.24
C ALA A 282 -29.69 -9.22 -1.60
N THR A 283 -29.45 -7.92 -1.87
CA THR A 283 -30.31 -6.82 -1.36
C THR A 283 -31.66 -6.78 -2.05
N ALA A 284 -31.78 -7.23 -3.30
CA ALA A 284 -33.04 -7.28 -4.03
C ALA A 284 -33.92 -8.52 -3.64
N ALA A 285 -33.29 -9.52 -2.99
CA ALA A 285 -33.98 -10.75 -2.55
C ALA A 285 -34.39 -10.71 -1.07
N SER A 286 -33.99 -9.70 -0.32
CA SER A 286 -34.36 -9.41 1.07
C SER A 286 -35.45 -8.33 1.14
#